data_ff94a9f0779f547e907338f6e1d6c92f
#
_entry.id   ff94a9f0779f547e907338f6e1d6c92f
#
_cell.length_a   1.000
_cell.length_b   1.000
_cell.length_c   1.000
_cell.angle_alpha   90.00
_cell.angle_beta   90.00
_cell.angle_gamma   90.00
#
_symmetry.space_group_name_H-M   'P 1'
#
loop_
_entity.id
_entity.type
_entity.pdbx_description
1 polymer ?
#
loop_
_entity_poly.entity_id
_entity_poly.type
_entity_poly.pdbx_seq_one_letter_code
_entity_poly.pdbx_strand_id
1 'polypeptide(L)'
;MVQDNVRKVFSEIENACRQAGRSPQEVTLVGVTKTIGPDAIQEAINAGIQNIAENRVQEAENKFPALLAKNPHVKAHLIGHLQTNKAKDAVRVCSLIQSVDSLKLAQEIEKQAAKTGKLVDILVQFNTAREEQKFGADPAEAKNLIEGIAKFSLVRIKGLMCMAPYTDDLGIVRKTFADLRLIREEVKAAFSGHPAVDMGILSMGMSGDYKIAVEEGSTMVRVGSAIFKEV
;
A
#
# COMPACT_ATOMS: atom_id res chain seq x y z
N MET A 1 -20.67 8.04 -13.06
CA MET A 1 -20.47 8.21 -11.58
C MET A 1 -19.08 7.75 -11.13
N VAL A 2 -18.71 6.46 -11.23
CA VAL A 2 -17.35 5.99 -10.84
C VAL A 2 -16.25 6.71 -11.61
N GLN A 3 -16.38 6.87 -12.92
CA GLN A 3 -15.41 7.58 -13.76
C GLN A 3 -15.21 9.04 -13.34
N ASP A 4 -16.28 9.75 -12.99
CA ASP A 4 -16.20 11.15 -12.57
C ASP A 4 -15.53 11.27 -11.20
N ASN A 5 -15.84 10.34 -10.29
CA ASN A 5 -15.18 10.25 -9.00
C ASN A 5 -13.67 9.98 -9.14
N VAL A 6 -13.29 9.07 -10.04
CA VAL A 6 -11.86 8.80 -10.34
C VAL A 6 -11.16 10.07 -10.84
N ARG A 7 -11.77 10.77 -11.82
CA ARG A 7 -11.22 12.04 -12.35
C ARG A 7 -11.08 13.10 -11.26
N LYS A 8 -12.10 13.22 -10.38
CA LYS A 8 -12.08 14.13 -9.24
C LYS A 8 -10.92 13.81 -8.30
N VAL A 9 -10.74 12.53 -7.93
CA VAL A 9 -9.64 12.10 -7.05
C VAL A 9 -8.28 12.41 -7.68
N PHE A 10 -8.08 12.14 -8.98
CA PHE A 10 -6.85 12.51 -9.67
C PHE A 10 -6.59 14.02 -9.62
N SER A 11 -7.61 14.85 -9.93
CA SER A 11 -7.50 16.31 -9.86
C SER A 11 -7.16 16.80 -8.44
N GLU A 12 -7.72 16.18 -7.40
CA GLU A 12 -7.42 16.53 -6.01
C GLU A 12 -5.99 16.14 -5.61
N ILE A 13 -5.48 14.98 -6.10
CA ILE A 13 -4.07 14.57 -5.93
C ILE A 13 -3.14 15.57 -6.64
N GLU A 14 -3.45 15.95 -7.88
CA GLU A 14 -2.68 16.95 -8.62
C GLU A 14 -2.60 18.29 -7.89
N ASN A 15 -3.74 18.76 -7.34
CA ASN A 15 -3.79 19.99 -6.56
C ASN A 15 -2.94 19.90 -5.28
N ALA A 16 -3.04 18.80 -4.53
CA ALA A 16 -2.24 18.56 -3.33
C ALA A 16 -0.73 18.51 -3.66
N CYS A 17 -0.36 17.84 -4.75
CA CYS A 17 1.02 17.80 -5.22
C CYS A 17 1.53 19.20 -5.57
N ARG A 18 0.74 19.99 -6.29
CA ARG A 18 1.10 21.36 -6.68
C ARG A 18 1.31 22.24 -5.45
N GLN A 19 0.43 22.15 -4.44
CA GLN A 19 0.57 22.89 -3.18
C GLN A 19 1.83 22.49 -2.40
N ALA A 20 2.22 21.21 -2.49
CA ALA A 20 3.42 20.68 -1.84
C ALA A 20 4.71 20.86 -2.68
N GLY A 21 4.65 21.49 -3.85
CA GLY A 21 5.81 21.65 -4.74
C GLY A 21 6.32 20.33 -5.34
N ARG A 22 5.41 19.34 -5.50
CA ARG A 22 5.72 17.99 -5.98
C ARG A 22 5.12 17.72 -7.36
N SER A 23 5.69 16.75 -8.07
CA SER A 23 5.12 16.27 -9.33
C SER A 23 3.97 15.28 -9.07
N PRO A 24 2.81 15.42 -9.73
CA PRO A 24 1.71 14.44 -9.63
C PRO A 24 2.11 13.02 -10.04
N GLN A 25 3.09 12.87 -10.92
CA GLN A 25 3.62 11.59 -11.37
C GLN A 25 4.34 10.80 -10.27
N GLU A 26 4.70 11.45 -9.16
CA GLU A 26 5.28 10.80 -7.99
C GLU A 26 4.25 10.01 -7.18
N VAL A 27 2.94 10.25 -7.39
CA VAL A 27 1.88 9.70 -6.55
C VAL A 27 1.05 8.67 -7.33
N THR A 28 1.10 7.43 -6.88
CA THR A 28 0.28 6.33 -7.40
C THR A 28 -1.07 6.28 -6.67
N LEU A 29 -2.16 6.29 -7.44
CA LEU A 29 -3.50 6.06 -6.91
C LEU A 29 -3.82 4.55 -6.94
N VAL A 30 -4.19 3.99 -5.80
CA VAL A 30 -4.67 2.62 -5.63
C VAL A 30 -6.17 2.65 -5.35
N GLY A 31 -6.96 2.05 -6.22
CA GLY A 31 -8.42 1.87 -6.03
C GLY A 31 -8.69 0.73 -5.06
N VAL A 32 -9.27 1.01 -3.90
CA VAL A 32 -9.60 0.01 -2.88
C VAL A 32 -10.97 -0.59 -3.17
N THR A 33 -10.99 -1.86 -3.56
CA THR A 33 -12.15 -2.55 -4.17
C THR A 33 -12.93 -3.44 -3.20
N LYS A 34 -12.67 -3.33 -1.88
CA LYS A 34 -13.42 -4.07 -0.87
C LYS A 34 -14.93 -3.81 -1.02
N THR A 35 -15.73 -4.89 -1.01
CA THR A 35 -17.19 -4.85 -1.19
C THR A 35 -17.70 -4.34 -2.56
N ILE A 36 -16.80 -4.08 -3.51
CA ILE A 36 -17.16 -3.55 -4.84
C ILE A 36 -17.25 -4.68 -5.86
N GLY A 37 -18.30 -4.63 -6.69
CA GLY A 37 -18.51 -5.58 -7.78
C GLY A 37 -17.56 -5.37 -8.97
N PRO A 38 -17.36 -6.42 -9.80
CA PRO A 38 -16.41 -6.38 -10.92
C PRO A 38 -16.69 -5.26 -11.94
N ASP A 39 -17.95 -4.94 -12.21
CA ASP A 39 -18.33 -3.93 -13.21
C ASP A 39 -17.88 -2.53 -12.79
N ALA A 40 -18.12 -2.14 -11.54
CA ALA A 40 -17.66 -0.86 -11.02
C ALA A 40 -16.12 -0.77 -10.94
N ILE A 41 -15.45 -1.90 -10.67
CA ILE A 41 -13.98 -1.97 -10.72
C ILE A 41 -13.50 -1.75 -12.15
N GLN A 42 -14.16 -2.38 -13.14
CA GLN A 42 -13.82 -2.21 -14.55
C GLN A 42 -14.04 -0.75 -15.01
N GLU A 43 -15.10 -0.08 -14.55
CA GLU A 43 -15.31 1.36 -14.82
C GLU A 43 -14.16 2.21 -14.26
N ALA A 44 -13.69 1.91 -13.05
CA ALA A 44 -12.57 2.62 -12.46
C ALA A 44 -11.26 2.39 -13.24
N ILE A 45 -11.01 1.15 -13.68
CA ILE A 45 -9.85 0.81 -14.54
C ILE A 45 -9.94 1.59 -15.86
N ASN A 46 -11.10 1.61 -16.51
CA ASN A 46 -11.32 2.36 -17.75
C ASN A 46 -11.14 3.88 -17.58
N ALA A 47 -11.34 4.39 -16.35
CA ALA A 47 -11.10 5.78 -15.99
C ALA A 47 -9.62 6.08 -15.62
N GLY A 48 -8.73 5.08 -15.69
CA GLY A 48 -7.28 5.26 -15.52
C GLY A 48 -6.69 4.66 -14.24
N ILE A 49 -7.46 3.94 -13.42
CA ILE A 49 -6.91 3.20 -12.28
C ILE A 49 -6.04 2.04 -12.76
N GLN A 50 -4.78 2.06 -12.41
CA GLN A 50 -3.79 1.02 -12.77
C GLN A 50 -3.40 0.12 -11.60
N ASN A 51 -3.83 0.46 -10.39
CA ASN A 51 -3.57 -0.32 -9.19
C ASN A 51 -4.87 -0.51 -8.42
N ILE A 52 -5.19 -1.76 -8.10
CA ILE A 52 -6.38 -2.15 -7.31
C ILE A 52 -5.95 -2.88 -6.04
N ALA A 53 -6.72 -2.76 -4.98
CA ALA A 53 -6.37 -3.39 -3.71
C ALA A 53 -7.56 -3.99 -2.98
N GLU A 54 -7.32 -5.13 -2.32
CA GLU A 54 -8.25 -5.79 -1.41
C GLU A 54 -7.72 -5.85 0.02
N ASN A 55 -8.65 -5.85 0.97
CA ASN A 55 -8.31 -6.03 2.38
C ASN A 55 -8.23 -7.51 2.79
N ARG A 56 -8.90 -8.40 2.07
CA ARG A 56 -8.98 -9.84 2.37
C ARG A 56 -8.47 -10.66 1.20
N VAL A 57 -7.60 -11.62 1.50
CA VAL A 57 -7.02 -12.51 0.48
C VAL A 57 -8.11 -13.26 -0.28
N GLN A 58 -9.17 -13.73 0.40
CA GLN A 58 -10.27 -14.44 -0.23
C GLN A 58 -11.00 -13.60 -1.28
N GLU A 59 -11.19 -12.32 -1.01
CA GLU A 59 -11.80 -11.40 -2.00
C GLU A 59 -10.86 -11.15 -3.17
N ALA A 60 -9.56 -11.01 -2.90
CA ALA A 60 -8.54 -10.90 -3.93
C ALA A 60 -8.52 -12.14 -4.84
N GLU A 61 -8.57 -13.35 -4.28
CA GLU A 61 -8.63 -14.61 -5.04
C GLU A 61 -9.86 -14.72 -5.94
N ASN A 62 -11.00 -14.25 -5.46
CA ASN A 62 -12.26 -14.33 -6.19
C ASN A 62 -12.35 -13.29 -7.34
N LYS A 63 -11.77 -12.11 -7.15
CA LYS A 63 -11.93 -10.97 -8.08
C LYS A 63 -10.75 -10.81 -9.04
N PHE A 64 -9.52 -10.84 -8.53
CA PHE A 64 -8.35 -10.41 -9.28
C PHE A 64 -8.02 -11.27 -10.50
N PRO A 65 -8.09 -12.62 -10.47
CA PRO A 65 -7.71 -13.42 -11.63
C PRO A 65 -8.50 -13.06 -12.89
N ALA A 66 -9.81 -12.89 -12.79
CA ALA A 66 -10.66 -12.54 -13.93
C ALA A 66 -10.45 -11.08 -14.39
N LEU A 67 -10.25 -10.15 -13.44
CA LEU A 67 -10.00 -8.75 -13.75
C LEU A 67 -8.63 -8.55 -14.41
N LEU A 68 -7.58 -9.19 -13.91
CA LEU A 68 -6.23 -9.07 -14.44
C LEU A 68 -6.06 -9.77 -15.78
N ALA A 69 -6.79 -10.86 -16.04
CA ALA A 69 -6.82 -11.48 -17.36
C ALA A 69 -7.34 -10.53 -18.46
N LYS A 70 -8.31 -9.68 -18.11
CA LYS A 70 -8.85 -8.64 -19.02
C LYS A 70 -7.98 -7.38 -19.05
N ASN A 71 -7.24 -7.10 -17.98
CA ASN A 71 -6.48 -5.87 -17.77
C ASN A 71 -5.05 -6.19 -17.33
N PRO A 72 -4.17 -6.75 -18.18
CA PRO A 72 -2.84 -7.25 -17.78
C PRO A 72 -1.87 -6.16 -17.31
N HIS A 73 -2.17 -4.89 -17.57
CA HIS A 73 -1.40 -3.73 -17.10
C HIS A 73 -1.74 -3.32 -15.67
N VAL A 74 -2.84 -3.81 -15.11
CA VAL A 74 -3.30 -3.49 -13.75
C VAL A 74 -2.53 -4.32 -12.73
N LYS A 75 -2.12 -3.68 -11.63
CA LYS A 75 -1.44 -4.33 -10.51
C LYS A 75 -2.41 -4.57 -9.36
N ALA A 76 -2.33 -5.75 -8.77
CA ALA A 76 -3.16 -6.18 -7.66
C ALA A 76 -2.39 -6.10 -6.33
N HIS A 77 -2.94 -5.43 -5.33
CA HIS A 77 -2.32 -5.26 -4.04
C HIS A 77 -3.16 -5.88 -2.92
N LEU A 78 -2.50 -6.40 -1.89
CA LEU A 78 -3.12 -6.71 -0.61
C LEU A 78 -2.76 -5.61 0.39
N ILE A 79 -3.77 -5.01 1.03
CA ILE A 79 -3.58 -3.90 1.97
C ILE A 79 -4.13 -4.17 3.38
N GLY A 80 -4.90 -5.25 3.57
CA GLY A 80 -5.38 -5.66 4.90
C GLY A 80 -4.43 -6.64 5.57
N HIS A 81 -4.62 -6.83 6.89
CA HIS A 81 -3.79 -7.74 7.69
C HIS A 81 -3.73 -9.14 7.07
N LEU A 82 -2.52 -9.63 6.87
CA LEU A 82 -2.26 -10.95 6.29
C LEU A 82 -1.87 -11.95 7.37
N GLN A 83 -2.72 -12.93 7.60
CA GLN A 83 -2.38 -14.07 8.45
C GLN A 83 -1.37 -14.97 7.73
N THR A 84 -0.41 -15.54 8.48
CA THR A 84 0.65 -16.39 7.92
C THR A 84 0.11 -17.60 7.13
N ASN A 85 -0.99 -18.21 7.57
CA ASN A 85 -1.63 -19.34 6.86
C ASN A 85 -2.27 -18.95 5.52
N LYS A 86 -2.39 -17.64 5.21
CA LYS A 86 -2.91 -17.09 3.95
C LYS A 86 -1.82 -16.52 3.05
N ALA A 87 -0.56 -16.57 3.46
CA ALA A 87 0.56 -16.04 2.68
C ALA A 87 0.69 -16.70 1.29
N LYS A 88 0.41 -18.02 1.18
CA LYS A 88 0.39 -18.76 -0.09
C LYS A 88 -0.53 -18.09 -1.13
N ASP A 89 -1.75 -17.79 -0.71
CA ASP A 89 -2.77 -17.25 -1.60
C ASP A 89 -2.44 -15.80 -1.98
N ALA A 90 -1.97 -14.99 -1.02
CA ALA A 90 -1.53 -13.63 -1.28
C ALA A 90 -0.36 -13.57 -2.31
N VAL A 91 0.66 -14.42 -2.14
CA VAL A 91 1.80 -14.53 -3.07
C VAL A 91 1.35 -14.91 -4.48
N ARG A 92 0.33 -15.73 -4.60
CA ARG A 92 -0.21 -16.17 -5.89
C ARG A 92 -0.92 -15.06 -6.65
N VAL A 93 -1.75 -14.26 -5.97
CA VAL A 93 -2.70 -13.35 -6.63
C VAL A 93 -2.30 -11.87 -6.58
N CYS A 94 -1.39 -11.47 -5.69
CA CYS A 94 -0.99 -10.08 -5.54
C CYS A 94 0.40 -9.82 -6.14
N SER A 95 0.57 -8.63 -6.70
CA SER A 95 1.86 -8.11 -7.16
C SER A 95 2.60 -7.33 -6.06
N LEU A 96 1.88 -6.84 -5.04
CA LEU A 96 2.43 -6.13 -3.90
C LEU A 96 1.63 -6.45 -2.63
N ILE A 97 2.30 -6.88 -1.57
CA ILE A 97 1.71 -7.09 -0.24
C ILE A 97 2.16 -5.91 0.65
N GLN A 98 1.22 -5.03 1.01
CA GLN A 98 1.54 -3.79 1.73
C GLN A 98 1.50 -3.92 3.26
N SER A 99 1.04 -5.05 3.78
CA SER A 99 0.72 -5.25 5.20
C SER A 99 1.65 -6.20 5.92
N VAL A 100 2.93 -6.22 5.56
CA VAL A 100 3.92 -7.06 6.25
C VAL A 100 4.41 -6.35 7.50
N ASP A 101 4.10 -6.90 8.67
CA ASP A 101 4.34 -6.29 9.97
C ASP A 101 5.27 -7.10 10.90
N SER A 102 5.80 -8.21 10.42
CA SER A 102 6.64 -9.09 11.24
C SER A 102 7.60 -9.94 10.41
N LEU A 103 8.73 -10.29 11.02
CA LEU A 103 9.70 -11.20 10.40
C LEU A 103 9.09 -12.59 10.15
N LYS A 104 8.21 -13.06 11.04
CA LYS A 104 7.48 -14.34 10.88
C LYS A 104 6.63 -14.36 9.62
N LEU A 105 5.90 -13.29 9.34
CA LEU A 105 5.08 -13.19 8.13
C LEU A 105 5.97 -13.11 6.88
N ALA A 106 7.02 -12.30 6.91
CA ALA A 106 7.97 -12.19 5.80
C ALA A 106 8.66 -13.53 5.50
N GLN A 107 9.01 -14.32 6.52
CA GLN A 107 9.57 -15.66 6.37
C GLN A 107 8.59 -16.64 5.72
N GLU A 108 7.29 -16.57 6.06
CA GLU A 108 6.30 -17.40 5.38
C GLU A 108 6.08 -16.96 3.92
N ILE A 109 6.12 -15.66 3.63
CA ILE A 109 6.09 -15.15 2.25
C ILE A 109 7.30 -15.68 1.45
N GLU A 110 8.53 -15.59 1.99
CA GLU A 110 9.74 -16.16 1.39
C GLU A 110 9.57 -17.65 1.07
N LYS A 111 9.09 -18.43 2.04
CA LYS A 111 8.83 -19.87 1.86
C LYS A 111 7.81 -20.16 0.75
N GLN A 112 6.77 -19.35 0.61
CA GLN A 112 5.78 -19.52 -0.46
C GLN A 112 6.33 -19.03 -1.81
N ALA A 113 7.11 -17.96 -1.82
CA ALA A 113 7.84 -17.46 -2.98
C ALA A 113 8.80 -18.52 -3.55
N ALA A 114 9.54 -19.22 -2.68
CA ALA A 114 10.46 -20.28 -3.06
C ALA A 114 9.79 -21.46 -3.80
N LYS A 115 8.55 -21.78 -3.44
CA LYS A 115 7.79 -22.84 -4.13
C LYS A 115 7.43 -22.51 -5.57
N THR A 116 7.38 -21.23 -5.91
CA THR A 116 6.97 -20.75 -7.23
C THR A 116 8.13 -20.12 -8.02
N GLY A 117 9.29 -19.92 -7.39
CA GLY A 117 10.43 -19.20 -7.96
C GLY A 117 10.14 -17.70 -8.22
N LYS A 118 9.11 -17.14 -7.60
CA LYS A 118 8.64 -15.77 -7.85
C LYS A 118 9.25 -14.80 -6.84
N LEU A 119 9.81 -13.70 -7.31
CA LEU A 119 10.14 -12.56 -6.46
C LEU A 119 8.84 -11.88 -5.97
N VAL A 120 8.77 -11.57 -4.69
CA VAL A 120 7.59 -10.96 -4.07
C VAL A 120 7.95 -9.57 -3.54
N ASP A 121 7.27 -8.57 -4.06
CA ASP A 121 7.39 -7.19 -3.57
C ASP A 121 6.50 -6.98 -2.35
N ILE A 122 7.06 -6.36 -1.31
CA ILE A 122 6.33 -6.04 -0.08
C ILE A 122 6.54 -4.59 0.34
N LEU A 123 5.59 -4.07 1.13
CA LEU A 123 5.84 -2.93 2.01
C LEU A 123 5.82 -3.41 3.46
N VAL A 124 6.65 -2.78 4.29
CA VAL A 124 6.62 -3.02 5.74
C VAL A 124 5.65 -2.04 6.37
N GLN A 125 4.65 -2.58 7.08
CA GLN A 125 3.64 -1.79 7.76
C GLN A 125 4.09 -1.45 9.17
N PHE A 126 4.08 -0.14 9.50
CA PHE A 126 4.35 0.36 10.84
C PHE A 126 3.11 0.98 11.49
N ASN A 127 2.98 0.83 12.82
CA ASN A 127 1.96 1.49 13.63
C ASN A 127 2.46 2.84 14.13
N THR A 128 2.60 3.81 13.23
CA THR A 128 3.04 5.17 13.60
C THR A 128 1.95 5.96 14.36
N ALA A 129 0.70 5.50 14.32
CA ALA A 129 -0.38 6.06 15.13
C ALA A 129 -0.28 5.69 16.62
N ARG A 130 0.53 4.67 16.98
CA ARG A 130 0.71 4.14 18.35
C ARG A 130 -0.62 3.73 19.01
N GLU A 131 -1.58 3.25 18.23
CA GLU A 131 -2.84 2.71 18.73
C GLU A 131 -2.67 1.20 19.00
N GLU A 132 -2.88 0.76 20.25
CA GLU A 132 -2.67 -0.63 20.68
C GLU A 132 -3.48 -1.67 19.87
N GLN A 133 -4.61 -1.27 19.31
CA GLN A 133 -5.51 -2.16 18.55
C GLN A 133 -5.22 -2.18 17.03
N LYS A 134 -4.22 -1.43 16.53
CA LYS A 134 -3.88 -1.40 15.11
C LYS A 134 -2.72 -2.31 14.76
N PHE A 135 -2.85 -2.91 13.57
CA PHE A 135 -1.78 -3.69 12.96
C PHE A 135 -0.61 -2.81 12.54
N GLY A 136 0.57 -3.40 12.49
CA GLY A 136 1.82 -2.76 12.10
C GLY A 136 2.91 -3.01 13.14
N ALA A 137 4.15 -3.10 12.68
CA ALA A 137 5.32 -3.23 13.55
C ALA A 137 5.53 -1.95 14.38
N ASP A 138 6.21 -2.09 15.52
CA ASP A 138 6.64 -0.93 16.28
C ASP A 138 7.67 -0.11 15.47
N PRO A 139 7.47 1.20 15.31
CA PRO A 139 8.47 2.08 14.72
C PRO A 139 9.87 1.97 15.30
N ALA A 140 10.00 1.70 16.60
CA ALA A 140 11.29 1.54 17.27
C ALA A 140 12.09 0.33 16.75
N GLU A 141 11.39 -0.69 16.22
CA GLU A 141 12.00 -1.92 15.68
C GLU A 141 12.28 -1.84 14.17
N ALA A 142 12.09 -0.68 13.54
CA ALA A 142 12.12 -0.55 12.08
C ALA A 142 13.43 -1.08 11.48
N LYS A 143 14.57 -0.67 11.98
CA LYS A 143 15.88 -1.09 11.48
C LYS A 143 16.08 -2.61 11.61
N ASN A 144 15.78 -3.18 12.78
CA ASN A 144 15.95 -4.61 13.05
C ASN A 144 15.04 -5.46 12.16
N LEU A 145 13.79 -5.04 12.00
CA LEU A 145 12.82 -5.75 11.15
C LEU A 145 13.24 -5.72 9.67
N ILE A 146 13.62 -4.56 9.15
CA ILE A 146 14.10 -4.40 7.77
C ILE A 146 15.37 -5.24 7.54
N GLU A 147 16.33 -5.19 8.45
CA GLU A 147 17.56 -6.00 8.36
C GLU A 147 17.27 -7.51 8.35
N GLY A 148 16.33 -7.94 9.19
CA GLY A 148 15.89 -9.34 9.20
C GLY A 148 15.25 -9.78 7.88
N ILE A 149 14.38 -8.95 7.31
CA ILE A 149 13.69 -9.24 6.04
C ILE A 149 14.67 -9.16 4.85
N ALA A 150 15.60 -8.24 4.86
CA ALA A 150 16.58 -8.05 3.79
C ALA A 150 17.51 -9.26 3.55
N LYS A 151 17.56 -10.20 4.50
CA LYS A 151 18.30 -11.47 4.37
C LYS A 151 17.58 -12.50 3.48
N PHE A 152 16.32 -12.29 3.16
CA PHE A 152 15.57 -13.18 2.28
C PHE A 152 15.93 -12.92 0.80
N SER A 153 15.92 -13.99 0.02
CA SER A 153 16.38 -13.96 -1.38
C SER A 153 15.27 -13.60 -2.37
N LEU A 154 14.02 -13.90 -2.01
CA LEU A 154 12.85 -13.77 -2.90
C LEU A 154 11.85 -12.71 -2.42
N VAL A 155 12.09 -12.07 -1.28
CA VAL A 155 11.30 -10.94 -0.80
C VAL A 155 12.06 -9.64 -1.04
N ARG A 156 11.41 -8.66 -1.67
CA ARG A 156 11.96 -7.33 -1.91
C ARG A 156 11.13 -6.28 -1.18
N ILE A 157 11.77 -5.50 -0.34
CA ILE A 157 11.14 -4.37 0.37
C ILE A 157 11.11 -3.17 -0.59
N LYS A 158 9.92 -2.76 -1.01
CA LYS A 158 9.72 -1.63 -1.93
C LYS A 158 9.41 -0.32 -1.20
N GLY A 159 9.25 -0.35 0.11
CA GLY A 159 8.94 0.81 0.92
C GLY A 159 8.16 0.48 2.17
N LEU A 160 7.48 1.50 2.70
CA LEU A 160 6.75 1.44 3.96
C LEU A 160 5.27 1.76 3.78
N MET A 161 4.45 1.30 4.75
CA MET A 161 3.02 1.58 4.81
C MET A 161 2.60 1.94 6.23
N CYS A 162 1.66 2.90 6.37
CA CYS A 162 0.92 3.11 7.62
C CYS A 162 -0.55 3.47 7.36
N MET A 163 -1.32 3.48 8.44
CA MET A 163 -2.67 4.03 8.48
C MET A 163 -2.76 5.05 9.60
N ALA A 164 -3.27 6.25 9.28
CA ALA A 164 -3.56 7.26 10.29
C ALA A 164 -4.73 6.85 11.19
N PRO A 165 -4.83 7.38 12.41
CA PRO A 165 -5.98 7.18 13.26
C PRO A 165 -7.23 7.80 12.64
N TYR A 166 -8.40 7.24 12.97
CA TYR A 166 -9.68 7.86 12.62
C TYR A 166 -9.97 8.98 13.63
N THR A 167 -9.68 10.22 13.23
CA THR A 167 -9.81 11.41 14.08
C THR A 167 -10.06 12.65 13.22
N ASP A 168 -10.71 13.64 13.81
CA ASP A 168 -10.88 14.97 13.21
C ASP A 168 -9.65 15.88 13.46
N ASP A 169 -8.71 15.46 14.30
CA ASP A 169 -7.47 16.18 14.56
C ASP A 169 -6.46 15.94 13.42
N LEU A 170 -6.42 16.89 12.48
CA LEU A 170 -5.52 16.84 11.34
C LEU A 170 -4.03 16.92 11.76
N GLY A 171 -3.72 17.47 12.92
CA GLY A 171 -2.35 17.51 13.45
C GLY A 171 -1.84 16.11 13.80
N ILE A 172 -2.68 15.27 14.40
CA ILE A 172 -2.37 13.87 14.68
C ILE A 172 -2.17 13.08 13.37
N VAL A 173 -3.06 13.28 12.40
CA VAL A 173 -2.97 12.64 11.08
C VAL A 173 -1.65 13.01 10.40
N ARG A 174 -1.33 14.30 10.35
CA ARG A 174 -0.10 14.83 9.75
C ARG A 174 1.14 14.27 10.43
N LYS A 175 1.17 14.28 11.76
CA LYS A 175 2.26 13.71 12.54
C LYS A 175 2.49 12.23 12.23
N THR A 176 1.41 11.43 12.15
CA THR A 176 1.49 10.00 11.80
C THR A 176 2.18 9.76 10.47
N PHE A 177 1.88 10.58 9.46
CA PHE A 177 2.49 10.48 8.13
C PHE A 177 3.93 10.99 8.12
N ALA A 178 4.22 12.09 8.82
CA ALA A 178 5.57 12.60 8.97
C ALA A 178 6.48 11.60 9.68
N ASP A 179 6.02 10.93 10.72
CA ASP A 179 6.76 9.89 11.43
C ASP A 179 7.13 8.72 10.49
N LEU A 180 6.21 8.25 9.64
CA LEU A 180 6.53 7.22 8.65
C LEU A 180 7.57 7.69 7.62
N ARG A 181 7.47 8.94 7.17
CA ARG A 181 8.44 9.52 6.25
C ARG A 181 9.85 9.56 6.87
N LEU A 182 9.96 9.94 8.13
CA LEU A 182 11.24 9.95 8.85
C LEU A 182 11.85 8.54 8.93
N ILE A 183 11.05 7.53 9.30
CA ILE A 183 11.49 6.13 9.31
C ILE A 183 12.00 5.72 7.92
N ARG A 184 11.29 6.08 6.84
CA ARG A 184 11.74 5.79 5.48
C ARG A 184 13.12 6.38 5.19
N GLU A 185 13.35 7.65 5.53
CA GLU A 185 14.64 8.31 5.28
C GLU A 185 15.77 7.66 6.07
N GLU A 186 15.54 7.31 7.33
CA GLU A 186 16.51 6.59 8.16
C GLU A 186 16.86 5.22 7.57
N VAL A 187 15.83 4.43 7.18
CA VAL A 187 16.04 3.12 6.57
C VAL A 187 16.73 3.26 5.21
N LYS A 188 16.32 4.21 4.37
CA LYS A 188 16.92 4.47 3.06
C LYS A 188 18.41 4.80 3.18
N ALA A 189 18.80 5.58 4.19
CA ALA A 189 20.19 5.90 4.44
C ALA A 189 20.99 4.66 4.95
N ALA A 190 20.41 3.90 5.87
CA ALA A 190 21.06 2.73 6.47
C ALA A 190 21.26 1.57 5.50
N PHE A 191 20.35 1.41 4.51
CA PHE A 191 20.37 0.32 3.54
C PHE A 191 20.66 0.81 2.10
N SER A 192 21.32 1.94 1.95
CA SER A 192 21.70 2.50 0.64
C SER A 192 22.47 1.48 -0.19
N GLY A 193 21.99 1.20 -1.42
CA GLY A 193 22.61 0.21 -2.33
C GLY A 193 22.31 -1.25 -2.01
N HIS A 194 21.49 -1.56 -0.99
CA HIS A 194 21.13 -2.95 -0.71
C HIS A 194 20.11 -3.48 -1.74
N PRO A 195 20.38 -4.60 -2.43
CA PRO A 195 19.58 -5.05 -3.58
C PRO A 195 18.13 -5.44 -3.24
N ALA A 196 17.88 -5.85 -1.99
CA ALA A 196 16.55 -6.25 -1.53
C ALA A 196 15.77 -5.10 -0.87
N VAL A 197 16.35 -3.89 -0.74
CA VAL A 197 15.72 -2.77 -0.02
C VAL A 197 15.66 -1.55 -0.94
N ASP A 198 14.43 -1.23 -1.38
CA ASP A 198 14.11 -0.04 -2.15
C ASP A 198 13.03 0.75 -1.39
N MET A 199 13.34 1.96 -0.97
CA MET A 199 12.43 2.83 -0.19
C MET A 199 11.69 3.84 -1.08
N GLY A 200 11.39 3.47 -2.32
CA GLY A 200 10.67 4.31 -3.28
C GLY A 200 9.20 4.52 -2.93
N ILE A 201 8.56 3.53 -2.27
CA ILE A 201 7.14 3.60 -1.96
C ILE A 201 6.91 4.02 -0.51
N LEU A 202 6.09 5.08 -0.36
CA LEU A 202 5.53 5.51 0.91
C LEU A 202 4.01 5.46 0.79
N SER A 203 3.42 4.34 1.23
CA SER A 203 1.99 4.08 1.11
C SER A 203 1.27 4.56 2.36
N MET A 204 0.63 5.71 2.28
CA MET A 204 -0.15 6.32 3.34
C MET A 204 -1.21 7.25 2.75
N GLY A 205 -2.33 7.41 3.47
CA GLY A 205 -3.48 8.20 3.03
C GLY A 205 -4.58 7.35 2.41
N MET A 206 -5.80 7.63 2.85
CA MET A 206 -7.06 7.03 2.44
C MET A 206 -8.07 8.10 2.03
N SER A 207 -9.31 7.75 1.75
CA SER A 207 -10.35 8.68 1.23
C SER A 207 -10.54 9.95 2.07
N GLY A 208 -10.29 9.90 3.38
CA GLY A 208 -10.45 11.06 4.30
C GLY A 208 -9.21 11.92 4.47
N ASP A 209 -8.02 11.40 4.15
CA ASP A 209 -6.76 12.04 4.55
C ASP A 209 -5.65 12.00 3.48
N TYR A 210 -5.92 11.46 2.27
CA TYR A 210 -4.89 11.33 1.22
C TYR A 210 -4.27 12.66 0.78
N LYS A 211 -5.00 13.79 0.89
CA LYS A 211 -4.44 15.11 0.55
C LYS A 211 -3.31 15.47 1.52
N ILE A 212 -3.55 15.30 2.81
CA ILE A 212 -2.54 15.50 3.87
C ILE A 212 -1.38 14.52 3.66
N ALA A 213 -1.67 13.26 3.33
CA ALA A 213 -0.63 12.29 3.05
C ALA A 213 0.27 12.71 1.88
N VAL A 214 -0.31 13.25 0.80
CA VAL A 214 0.45 13.79 -0.35
C VAL A 214 1.34 14.95 0.09
N GLU A 215 0.83 15.89 0.87
CA GLU A 215 1.61 17.01 1.44
C GLU A 215 2.78 16.50 2.30
N GLU A 216 2.59 15.41 3.05
CA GLU A 216 3.62 14.77 3.89
C GLU A 216 4.55 13.82 3.12
N GLY A 217 4.44 13.73 1.80
CA GLY A 217 5.38 12.99 0.96
C GLY A 217 4.93 11.58 0.57
N SER A 218 3.64 11.24 0.72
CA SER A 218 3.11 9.96 0.20
C SER A 218 3.42 9.79 -1.27
N THR A 219 3.86 8.60 -1.67
CA THR A 219 4.02 8.22 -3.08
C THR A 219 2.97 7.22 -3.54
N MET A 220 2.11 6.77 -2.61
CA MET A 220 1.00 5.87 -2.92
C MET A 220 -0.17 6.12 -1.98
N VAL A 221 -1.33 6.48 -2.52
CA VAL A 221 -2.57 6.68 -1.76
C VAL A 221 -3.59 5.60 -2.08
N ARG A 222 -4.39 5.19 -1.09
CA ARG A 222 -5.34 4.08 -1.16
C ARG A 222 -6.76 4.58 -0.98
N VAL A 223 -7.47 4.78 -2.08
CA VAL A 223 -8.78 5.45 -2.08
C VAL A 223 -9.89 4.46 -2.47
N GLY A 224 -10.88 4.33 -1.61
CA GLY A 224 -12.05 3.46 -1.83
C GLY A 224 -13.34 4.26 -1.90
N SER A 225 -13.83 4.75 -0.76
CA SER A 225 -15.13 5.41 -0.67
C SER A 225 -15.27 6.65 -1.54
N ALA A 226 -14.21 7.42 -1.74
CA ALA A 226 -14.25 8.59 -2.62
C ALA A 226 -14.37 8.22 -4.11
N ILE A 227 -14.08 6.97 -4.49
CA ILE A 227 -14.24 6.46 -5.85
C ILE A 227 -15.58 5.75 -6.02
N PHE A 228 -15.94 4.85 -5.10
CA PHE A 228 -16.99 3.86 -5.31
C PHE A 228 -18.30 4.12 -4.55
N LYS A 229 -18.35 5.04 -3.57
CA LYS A 229 -19.63 5.40 -2.94
C LYS A 229 -20.41 6.36 -3.82
N GLU A 230 -21.70 6.13 -3.89
CA GLU A 230 -22.64 7.14 -4.35
C GLU A 230 -22.62 8.34 -3.38
N VAL A 231 -22.57 9.54 -3.92
CA VAL A 231 -22.67 10.79 -3.16
C VAL A 231 -24.13 11.10 -2.89
#